data_1b9a673cb29f102ac2182d52027c65df
#
_entry.id   1b9a673cb29f102ac2182d52027c65df
#
_cell.length_a   1.000
_cell.length_b   1.000
_cell.length_c   1.000
_cell.angle_alpha   90.00
_cell.angle_beta   90.00
_cell.angle_gamma   90.00
#
_symmetry.space_group_name_H-M   'P 1'
#
loop_
_entity.id
_entity.type
_entity.pdbx_description
1 polymer ?
#
loop_
_entity_poly.entity_id
_entity_poly.type
_entity_poly.pdbx_seq_one_letter_code
_entity_poly.pdbx_strand_id
1 'polypeptide(L)'
;MDHDQSQLAQHDRFAPLDDPKQVAWLAIRDLCQVPGLGLFFSMVGFSAIAREAGFGLKEALATSALVWGMPGQVAMASLYLAGASAAVIFMAVALANMRMMLMVVSSVDLIGFRRHGTAIIKQILLMHFLAITTWIQLSVVRGKVADRAMIIYFTAFALPLFVIGMMGTLLGFYLVDIVPPMLLKAIVFTTPLYILMMVAKIRIQLFRYAGVVGGSLAPLLYPVIGEWAILTAGIVGGTLVMLPRLYAARQVRQKRRQARDIQS
;
A
#
# COMPACT_ATOMS: atom_id res chain seq x y z
N MET A 1 12.17 46.43 11.86
CA MET A 1 12.91 45.42 11.07
C MET A 1 12.74 44.01 11.61
N ASP A 2 12.37 43.78 12.90
CA ASP A 2 12.22 42.43 13.47
C ASP A 2 10.90 41.69 13.15
N HIS A 3 9.84 42.42 12.81
CA HIS A 3 8.53 41.80 12.54
C HIS A 3 8.47 41.11 11.18
N ASP A 4 9.24 41.54 10.21
CA ASP A 4 9.31 40.97 8.86
C ASP A 4 10.14 39.68 8.83
N GLN A 5 11.22 39.64 9.62
CA GLN A 5 12.03 38.42 9.76
C GLN A 5 11.32 37.29 10.49
N SER A 6 10.44 37.61 11.48
CA SER A 6 9.64 36.61 12.18
C SER A 6 8.53 36.00 11.31
N GLN A 7 7.98 36.80 10.40
CA GLN A 7 6.98 36.34 9.41
C GLN A 7 7.60 35.45 8.33
N LEU A 8 8.79 35.81 7.84
CA LEU A 8 9.55 34.99 6.89
C LEU A 8 9.98 33.68 7.50
N ALA A 9 10.45 33.67 8.76
CA ALA A 9 10.83 32.45 9.49
C ALA A 9 9.64 31.55 9.84
N GLN A 10 8.42 32.10 9.98
CA GLN A 10 7.19 31.30 10.12
C GLN A 10 6.71 30.73 8.77
N HIS A 11 6.89 31.46 7.67
CA HIS A 11 6.51 30.98 6.34
C HIS A 11 7.42 29.82 5.87
N ASP A 12 8.72 29.87 6.21
CA ASP A 12 9.68 28.79 5.90
C ASP A 12 9.42 27.50 6.69
N ARG A 13 8.79 27.56 7.87
CA ARG A 13 8.43 26.35 8.62
C ARG A 13 7.31 25.54 8.01
N PHE A 14 6.54 26.10 7.08
CA PHE A 14 5.43 25.44 6.40
C PHE A 14 5.70 25.14 4.94
N ALA A 15 6.87 25.55 4.41
CA ALA A 15 7.25 25.21 3.04
C ALA A 15 7.45 23.69 2.90
N PRO A 16 6.90 23.05 1.85
CA PRO A 16 7.14 21.63 1.59
C PRO A 16 8.64 21.36 1.41
N LEU A 17 9.13 20.27 1.98
CA LEU A 17 10.51 19.82 1.84
C LEU A 17 10.83 19.55 0.37
N ASP A 18 11.93 20.11 -0.12
CA ASP A 18 12.32 20.06 -1.53
C ASP A 18 13.80 19.66 -1.73
N ASP A 19 14.64 19.83 -0.71
CA ASP A 19 16.04 19.38 -0.76
C ASP A 19 16.10 17.84 -0.87
N PRO A 20 16.73 17.29 -1.95
CA PRO A 20 16.82 15.87 -2.18
C PRO A 20 17.37 15.06 -1.01
N LYS A 21 18.36 15.60 -0.29
CA LYS A 21 18.98 14.92 0.85
C LYS A 21 18.03 14.84 2.05
N GLN A 22 17.34 15.94 2.35
CA GLN A 22 16.38 15.99 3.46
C GLN A 22 15.16 15.10 3.17
N VAL A 23 14.68 15.08 1.92
CA VAL A 23 13.57 14.23 1.48
C VAL A 23 13.94 12.75 1.54
N ALA A 24 15.14 12.37 1.08
CA ALA A 24 15.62 10.99 1.18
C ALA A 24 15.80 10.56 2.65
N TRP A 25 16.37 11.43 3.49
CA TRP A 25 16.51 11.14 4.91
C TRP A 25 15.16 10.99 5.63
N LEU A 26 14.17 11.83 5.30
CA LEU A 26 12.80 11.71 5.78
C LEU A 26 12.21 10.35 5.41
N ALA A 27 12.39 9.92 4.15
CA ALA A 27 11.89 8.62 3.67
C ALA A 27 12.51 7.45 4.45
N ILE A 28 13.82 7.47 4.66
CA ILE A 28 14.51 6.42 5.44
C ILE A 28 14.06 6.44 6.90
N ARG A 29 13.94 7.60 7.52
CA ARG A 29 13.43 7.73 8.90
C ARG A 29 12.02 7.18 9.03
N ASP A 30 11.14 7.50 8.10
CA ASP A 30 9.76 7.04 8.10
C ASP A 30 9.68 5.52 7.85
N LEU A 31 10.58 4.97 7.04
CA LEU A 31 10.72 3.55 6.79
C LEU A 31 11.14 2.79 8.05
N CYS A 32 12.11 3.28 8.80
CA CYS A 32 12.63 2.64 10.03
C CYS A 32 11.62 2.61 11.19
N GLN A 33 10.46 3.24 11.04
CA GLN A 33 9.37 3.17 12.00
C GLN A 33 8.51 1.90 11.78
N VAL A 34 7.20 2.01 12.02
CA VAL A 34 6.22 0.93 11.85
C VAL A 34 6.22 0.29 10.45
N PRO A 35 6.40 1.06 9.34
CA PRO A 35 6.31 0.48 7.99
C PRO A 35 7.34 -0.62 7.70
N GLY A 36 8.61 -0.36 7.99
CA GLY A 36 9.69 -1.31 7.72
C GLY A 36 9.61 -2.55 8.60
N LEU A 37 9.41 -2.35 9.92
CA LEU A 37 9.25 -3.45 10.86
C LEU A 37 8.02 -4.31 10.55
N GLY A 38 6.88 -3.68 10.25
CA GLY A 38 5.66 -4.39 9.93
C GLY A 38 5.80 -5.25 8.68
N LEU A 39 6.43 -4.72 7.61
CA LEU A 39 6.69 -5.49 6.40
C LEU A 39 7.70 -6.62 6.66
N PHE A 40 8.78 -6.34 7.41
CA PHE A 40 9.77 -7.36 7.75
C PHE A 40 9.12 -8.58 8.41
N PHE A 41 8.37 -8.39 9.47
CA PHE A 41 7.68 -9.48 10.17
C PHE A 41 6.61 -10.15 9.30
N SER A 42 5.93 -9.40 8.44
CA SER A 42 5.01 -9.97 7.46
C SER A 42 5.71 -10.93 6.50
N MET A 43 6.90 -10.58 6.01
CA MET A 43 7.67 -11.43 5.10
C MET A 43 8.30 -12.64 5.82
N VAL A 44 8.67 -12.49 7.09
CA VAL A 44 9.03 -13.63 7.96
C VAL A 44 7.85 -14.60 8.07
N GLY A 45 6.63 -14.10 8.31
CA GLY A 45 5.42 -14.91 8.34
C GLY A 45 5.10 -15.58 7.01
N PHE A 46 5.25 -14.88 5.88
CA PHE A 46 5.08 -15.47 4.55
C PHE A 46 6.05 -16.65 4.33
N SER A 47 7.30 -16.50 4.72
CA SER A 47 8.31 -17.58 4.59
C SER A 47 7.91 -18.86 5.33
N ALA A 48 7.28 -18.72 6.50
CA ALA A 48 6.75 -19.86 7.22
C ALA A 48 5.68 -20.61 6.41
N ILE A 49 4.73 -19.86 5.85
CA ILE A 49 3.67 -20.43 4.99
C ILE A 49 4.25 -21.03 3.71
N ALA A 50 5.20 -20.36 3.06
CA ALA A 50 5.84 -20.86 1.85
C ALA A 50 6.59 -22.17 2.09
N ARG A 51 7.29 -22.27 3.21
CA ARG A 51 8.01 -23.49 3.60
C ARG A 51 7.06 -24.64 3.94
N GLU A 52 5.97 -24.38 4.66
CA GLU A 52 4.92 -25.35 4.92
C GLU A 52 4.29 -25.87 3.62
N ALA A 53 4.18 -25.00 2.62
CA ALA A 53 3.73 -25.36 1.28
C ALA A 53 4.77 -26.15 0.45
N GLY A 54 5.96 -26.40 1.00
CA GLY A 54 7.03 -27.15 0.32
C GLY A 54 7.91 -26.32 -0.61
N PHE A 55 7.85 -24.98 -0.53
CA PHE A 55 8.76 -24.12 -1.30
C PHE A 55 10.17 -24.23 -0.76
N GLY A 56 11.15 -24.33 -1.65
CA GLY A 56 12.55 -24.09 -1.32
C GLY A 56 12.84 -22.61 -1.13
N LEU A 57 14.04 -22.29 -0.64
CA LEU A 57 14.46 -20.91 -0.44
C LEU A 57 14.42 -20.07 -1.71
N LYS A 58 14.83 -20.66 -2.85
CA LYS A 58 14.85 -19.96 -4.14
C LYS A 58 13.44 -19.60 -4.60
N GLU A 59 12.49 -20.52 -4.45
CA GLU A 59 11.09 -20.32 -4.80
C GLU A 59 10.44 -19.27 -3.89
N ALA A 60 10.71 -19.29 -2.59
CA ALA A 60 10.22 -18.29 -1.65
C ALA A 60 10.75 -16.88 -1.97
N LEU A 61 12.06 -16.76 -2.24
CA LEU A 61 12.68 -15.49 -2.64
C LEU A 61 12.19 -15.01 -4.02
N ALA A 62 12.08 -15.92 -5.00
CA ALA A 62 11.54 -15.57 -6.32
C ALA A 62 10.09 -15.09 -6.22
N THR A 63 9.28 -15.76 -5.42
CA THR A 63 7.89 -15.32 -5.16
C THR A 63 7.86 -13.93 -4.52
N SER A 64 8.69 -13.67 -3.53
CA SER A 64 8.78 -12.35 -2.89
C SER A 64 9.27 -11.27 -3.86
N ALA A 65 10.20 -11.60 -4.75
CA ALA A 65 10.74 -10.65 -5.71
C ALA A 65 9.77 -10.34 -6.86
N LEU A 66 9.07 -11.35 -7.39
CA LEU A 66 8.24 -11.24 -8.59
C LEU A 66 6.78 -10.92 -8.26
N VAL A 67 6.25 -11.51 -7.18
CA VAL A 67 4.88 -11.28 -6.71
C VAL A 67 4.94 -10.36 -5.47
N TRP A 68 5.29 -9.09 -5.70
CA TRP A 68 5.44 -8.11 -4.63
C TRP A 68 4.09 -7.69 -4.04
N GLY A 69 3.40 -8.66 -3.39
CA GLY A 69 2.09 -8.44 -2.78
C GLY A 69 1.69 -9.62 -1.91
N MET A 70 1.75 -9.45 -0.59
CA MET A 70 1.56 -10.52 0.38
C MET A 70 0.30 -11.37 0.17
N PRO A 71 -0.90 -10.83 -0.16
CA PRO A 71 -2.05 -11.69 -0.41
C PRO A 71 -1.90 -12.60 -1.62
N GLY A 72 -1.24 -12.11 -2.69
CA GLY A 72 -0.93 -12.95 -3.84
C GLY A 72 0.08 -14.04 -3.51
N GLN A 73 1.10 -13.72 -2.71
CA GLN A 73 2.11 -14.67 -2.24
C GLN A 73 1.49 -15.76 -1.36
N VAL A 74 0.64 -15.38 -0.40
CA VAL A 74 -0.05 -16.33 0.49
C VAL A 74 -1.02 -17.20 -0.32
N ALA A 75 -1.81 -16.62 -1.23
CA ALA A 75 -2.70 -17.37 -2.11
C ALA A 75 -1.93 -18.40 -2.96
N MET A 76 -0.78 -17.98 -3.52
CA MET A 76 0.10 -18.88 -4.28
C MET A 76 0.58 -20.07 -3.44
N ALA A 77 1.12 -19.81 -2.26
CA ALA A 77 1.64 -20.87 -1.38
C ALA A 77 0.52 -21.82 -0.89
N SER A 78 -0.63 -21.26 -0.47
CA SER A 78 -1.76 -22.06 0.02
C SER A 78 -2.38 -22.94 -1.06
N LEU A 79 -2.57 -22.42 -2.28
CA LEU A 79 -3.13 -23.18 -3.39
C LEU A 79 -2.14 -24.23 -3.92
N TYR A 80 -0.84 -23.91 -3.90
CA TYR A 80 0.20 -24.88 -4.24
C TYR A 80 0.20 -26.06 -3.26
N LEU A 81 0.12 -25.80 -1.95
CA LEU A 81 -0.02 -26.83 -0.91
C LEU A 81 -1.28 -27.68 -1.11
N ALA A 82 -2.38 -27.06 -1.55
CA ALA A 82 -3.64 -27.75 -1.84
C ALA A 82 -3.61 -28.56 -3.16
N GLY A 83 -2.49 -28.55 -3.89
CA GLY A 83 -2.35 -29.27 -5.17
C GLY A 83 -3.14 -28.65 -6.33
N ALA A 84 -3.48 -27.37 -6.25
CA ALA A 84 -4.21 -26.68 -7.31
C ALA A 84 -3.37 -26.57 -8.60
N SER A 85 -4.05 -26.58 -9.76
CA SER A 85 -3.37 -26.42 -11.03
C SER A 85 -2.72 -25.04 -11.19
N ALA A 86 -1.65 -24.95 -12.00
CA ALA A 86 -0.97 -23.67 -12.25
C ALA A 86 -1.90 -22.57 -12.78
N ALA A 87 -2.91 -22.93 -13.57
CA ALA A 87 -3.92 -21.98 -14.07
C ALA A 87 -4.78 -21.39 -12.93
N VAL A 88 -5.21 -22.23 -11.98
CA VAL A 88 -5.98 -21.80 -10.80
C VAL A 88 -5.12 -20.90 -9.92
N ILE A 89 -3.86 -21.27 -9.66
CA ILE A 89 -2.91 -20.48 -8.89
C ILE A 89 -2.71 -19.11 -9.55
N PHE A 90 -2.45 -19.09 -10.87
CA PHE A 90 -2.26 -17.83 -11.61
C PHE A 90 -3.47 -16.91 -11.51
N MET A 91 -4.68 -17.44 -11.72
CA MET A 91 -5.92 -16.66 -11.63
C MET A 91 -6.15 -16.11 -10.22
N ALA A 92 -5.93 -16.92 -9.19
CA ALA A 92 -6.10 -16.50 -7.80
C ALA A 92 -5.08 -15.41 -7.41
N VAL A 93 -3.81 -15.55 -7.81
CA VAL A 93 -2.77 -14.55 -7.56
C VAL A 93 -3.09 -13.24 -8.32
N ALA A 94 -3.53 -13.34 -9.57
CA ALA A 94 -3.93 -12.17 -10.35
C ALA A 94 -5.09 -11.43 -9.69
N LEU A 95 -6.14 -12.13 -9.26
CA LEU A 95 -7.28 -11.56 -8.56
C LEU A 95 -6.88 -10.93 -7.22
N ALA A 96 -6.07 -11.62 -6.42
CA ALA A 96 -5.58 -11.10 -5.13
C ALA A 96 -4.79 -9.80 -5.30
N ASN A 97 -4.08 -9.64 -6.42
CA ASN A 97 -3.27 -8.47 -6.72
C ASN A 97 -4.00 -7.39 -7.55
N MET A 98 -5.22 -7.62 -8.06
CA MET A 98 -5.97 -6.60 -8.82
C MET A 98 -6.14 -5.28 -8.08
N ARG A 99 -6.27 -5.32 -6.77
CA ARG A 99 -6.32 -4.11 -5.93
C ARG A 99 -5.07 -3.23 -6.07
N MET A 100 -3.92 -3.82 -6.38
CA MET A 100 -2.67 -3.08 -6.58
C MET A 100 -2.74 -2.16 -7.80
N MET A 101 -3.54 -2.49 -8.82
CA MET A 101 -3.73 -1.64 -10.00
C MET A 101 -4.26 -0.25 -9.61
N LEU A 102 -5.27 -0.18 -8.73
CA LEU A 102 -5.82 1.09 -8.28
C LEU A 102 -4.79 1.91 -7.48
N MET A 103 -3.95 1.23 -6.69
CA MET A 103 -2.86 1.88 -5.95
C MET A 103 -1.78 2.39 -6.91
N VAL A 104 -1.42 1.63 -7.95
CA VAL A 104 -0.47 2.06 -8.98
C VAL A 104 -0.97 3.30 -9.70
N VAL A 105 -2.21 3.29 -10.20
CA VAL A 105 -2.80 4.43 -10.90
C VAL A 105 -2.79 5.69 -10.04
N SER A 106 -3.22 5.57 -8.77
CA SER A 106 -3.21 6.71 -7.85
C SER A 106 -1.79 7.18 -7.49
N SER A 107 -0.82 6.26 -7.40
CA SER A 107 0.57 6.59 -7.08
C SER A 107 1.30 7.28 -8.22
N VAL A 108 1.02 6.91 -9.46
CA VAL A 108 1.56 7.59 -10.66
C VAL A 108 1.26 9.08 -10.64
N ASP A 109 0.02 9.44 -10.26
CA ASP A 109 -0.39 10.84 -10.15
C ASP A 109 0.23 11.53 -8.92
N LEU A 110 0.33 10.82 -7.78
CA LEU A 110 0.94 11.34 -6.54
C LEU A 110 2.43 11.61 -6.70
N ILE A 111 3.16 10.71 -7.36
CA ILE A 111 4.60 10.82 -7.60
C ILE A 111 4.89 11.86 -8.71
N GLY A 112 3.91 12.09 -9.59
CA GLY A 112 4.02 13.09 -10.65
C GLY A 112 4.95 12.68 -11.80
N PHE A 113 5.02 11.41 -12.16
CA PHE A 113 5.87 10.90 -13.25
C PHE A 113 5.69 11.66 -14.57
N ARG A 114 4.45 12.09 -14.89
CA ARG A 114 4.15 12.87 -16.08
C ARG A 114 4.81 14.25 -16.06
N ARG A 115 4.90 14.87 -14.87
CA ARG A 115 5.54 16.19 -14.69
C ARG A 115 7.05 16.11 -14.87
N HIS A 116 7.65 14.97 -14.57
CA HIS A 116 9.09 14.74 -14.69
C HIS A 116 9.51 14.16 -16.05
N GLY A 117 8.58 13.97 -16.99
CA GLY A 117 8.89 13.38 -18.30
C GLY A 117 9.52 11.98 -18.22
N THR A 118 9.23 11.23 -17.15
CA THR A 118 9.81 9.92 -16.91
C THR A 118 9.32 8.92 -17.96
N ALA A 119 10.25 8.22 -18.62
CA ALA A 119 9.92 7.20 -19.62
C ALA A 119 9.01 6.12 -19.02
N ILE A 120 8.04 5.63 -19.80
CA ILE A 120 7.01 4.67 -19.34
C ILE A 120 7.64 3.38 -18.78
N ILE A 121 8.71 2.89 -19.39
CA ILE A 121 9.40 1.68 -18.92
C ILE A 121 9.99 1.90 -17.51
N LYS A 122 10.54 3.08 -17.24
CA LYS A 122 11.07 3.42 -15.92
C LYS A 122 9.94 3.54 -14.88
N GLN A 123 8.78 4.06 -15.29
CA GLN A 123 7.59 4.10 -14.42
C GLN A 123 7.15 2.68 -14.05
N ILE A 124 7.05 1.76 -15.03
CA ILE A 124 6.66 0.36 -14.79
C ILE A 124 7.65 -0.31 -13.84
N LEU A 125 8.95 -0.17 -14.07
CA LEU A 125 9.99 -0.74 -13.22
C LEU A 125 9.94 -0.18 -11.79
N LEU A 126 9.73 1.11 -11.63
CA LEU A 126 9.61 1.72 -10.30
C LEU A 126 8.32 1.31 -9.60
N MET A 127 7.20 1.19 -10.33
CA MET A 127 5.92 0.76 -9.76
C MET A 127 5.93 -0.70 -9.32
N HIS A 128 6.85 -1.53 -9.79
CA HIS A 128 7.05 -2.88 -9.26
C HIS A 128 7.34 -2.86 -7.75
N PHE A 129 8.08 -1.87 -7.26
CA PHE A 129 8.42 -1.73 -5.84
C PHE A 129 7.31 -1.10 -5.00
N LEU A 130 6.15 -0.81 -5.59
CA LEU A 130 5.02 -0.26 -4.87
C LEU A 130 4.39 -1.33 -3.97
N ALA A 131 4.42 -1.10 -2.67
CA ALA A 131 3.66 -1.85 -1.68
C ALA A 131 2.50 -1.01 -1.13
N ILE A 132 1.52 -1.65 -0.49
CA ILE A 132 0.44 -0.95 0.21
C ILE A 132 1.00 0.05 1.24
N THR A 133 2.06 -0.34 1.92
CA THR A 133 2.80 0.48 2.88
C THR A 133 3.34 1.76 2.24
N THR A 134 3.97 1.63 1.07
CA THR A 134 4.49 2.76 0.29
C THR A 134 3.36 3.68 -0.17
N TRP A 135 2.27 3.11 -0.67
CA TRP A 135 1.09 3.88 -1.11
C TRP A 135 0.47 4.71 0.02
N ILE A 136 0.30 4.10 1.20
CA ILE A 136 -0.21 4.79 2.39
C ILE A 136 0.74 5.92 2.78
N GLN A 137 2.06 5.64 2.80
CA GLN A 137 3.06 6.62 3.22
C GLN A 137 3.14 7.81 2.25
N LEU A 138 3.05 7.58 0.93
CA LEU A 138 2.92 8.66 -0.06
C LEU A 138 1.73 9.58 0.24
N SER A 139 0.60 9.00 0.64
CA SER A 139 -0.60 9.76 1.01
C SER A 139 -0.42 10.56 2.30
N VAL A 140 0.38 10.07 3.25
CA VAL A 140 0.68 10.74 4.52
C VAL A 140 1.63 11.92 4.34
N VAL A 141 2.61 11.80 3.44
CA VAL A 141 3.62 12.86 3.20
C VAL A 141 3.18 13.88 2.18
N ARG A 142 2.05 13.68 1.51
CA ARG A 142 1.48 14.64 0.58
C ARG A 142 1.30 16.00 1.24
N GLY A 143 1.85 17.06 0.63
CA GLY A 143 1.86 18.43 1.15
C GLY A 143 2.96 18.71 2.17
N LYS A 144 3.74 17.70 2.62
CA LYS A 144 4.95 17.89 3.41
C LYS A 144 6.21 17.86 2.54
N VAL A 145 6.15 17.14 1.45
CA VAL A 145 7.21 17.03 0.43
C VAL A 145 6.72 17.74 -0.81
N ALA A 146 7.58 18.51 -1.45
CA ALA A 146 7.27 19.20 -2.69
C ALA A 146 6.96 18.20 -3.81
N ASP A 147 6.01 18.53 -4.68
CA ASP A 147 5.59 17.62 -5.76
C ASP A 147 6.76 17.13 -6.63
N ARG A 148 7.76 18.01 -6.85
CA ARG A 148 8.95 17.66 -7.63
C ARG A 148 9.91 16.71 -6.92
N ALA A 149 9.85 16.62 -5.59
CA ALA A 149 10.70 15.74 -4.79
C ALA A 149 10.01 14.41 -4.41
N MET A 150 8.72 14.23 -4.77
CA MET A 150 7.97 13.01 -4.43
C MET A 150 8.56 11.74 -5.04
N ILE A 151 9.19 11.82 -6.21
CA ILE A 151 9.87 10.68 -6.83
C ILE A 151 11.10 10.26 -6.00
N ILE A 152 11.80 11.22 -5.41
CA ILE A 152 12.97 10.95 -4.54
C ILE A 152 12.49 10.28 -3.26
N TYR A 153 11.42 10.80 -2.65
CA TYR A 153 10.81 10.18 -1.48
C TYR A 153 10.37 8.74 -1.78
N PHE A 154 9.67 8.53 -2.90
CA PHE A 154 9.21 7.21 -3.30
C PHE A 154 10.37 6.23 -3.46
N THR A 155 11.41 6.58 -4.20
CA THR A 155 12.56 5.68 -4.44
C THR A 155 13.35 5.41 -3.16
N ALA A 156 13.59 6.42 -2.34
CA ALA A 156 14.30 6.29 -1.07
C ALA A 156 13.50 5.50 -0.02
N PHE A 157 12.20 5.40 -0.14
CA PHE A 157 11.35 4.59 0.72
C PHE A 157 11.14 3.17 0.17
N ALA A 158 10.75 3.04 -1.11
CA ALA A 158 10.32 1.78 -1.69
C ALA A 158 11.45 0.77 -1.93
N LEU A 159 12.63 1.23 -2.39
CA LEU A 159 13.75 0.32 -2.65
C LEU A 159 14.32 -0.31 -1.37
N PRO A 160 14.63 0.45 -0.30
CA PRO A 160 15.05 -0.17 0.96
C PRO A 160 13.95 -1.01 1.60
N LEU A 161 12.66 -0.63 1.46
CA LEU A 161 11.54 -1.44 1.93
C LEU A 161 11.51 -2.80 1.24
N PHE A 162 11.78 -2.85 -0.07
CA PHE A 162 11.91 -4.11 -0.81
C PHE A 162 13.06 -4.97 -0.28
N VAL A 163 14.22 -4.38 -0.04
CA VAL A 163 15.38 -5.09 0.53
C VAL A 163 15.03 -5.65 1.93
N ILE A 164 14.38 -4.86 2.77
CA ILE A 164 13.89 -5.31 4.10
C ILE A 164 12.94 -6.49 3.95
N GLY A 165 12.02 -6.46 2.98
CA GLY A 165 11.11 -7.56 2.70
C GLY A 165 11.84 -8.82 2.26
N MET A 166 12.81 -8.70 1.35
CA MET A 166 13.66 -9.83 0.92
C MET A 166 14.46 -10.43 2.09
N MET A 167 15.03 -9.58 2.95
CA MET A 167 15.70 -10.04 4.18
C MET A 167 14.72 -10.74 5.13
N GLY A 168 13.50 -10.23 5.27
CA GLY A 168 12.45 -10.88 6.06
C GLY A 168 12.11 -12.27 5.52
N THR A 169 11.97 -12.41 4.19
CA THR A 169 11.76 -13.72 3.53
C THR A 169 12.95 -14.67 3.77
N LEU A 170 14.17 -14.18 3.59
CA LEU A 170 15.39 -14.97 3.78
C LEU A 170 15.52 -15.46 5.23
N LEU A 171 15.43 -14.55 6.19
CA LEU A 171 15.57 -14.88 7.61
C LEU A 171 14.40 -15.74 8.09
N GLY A 172 13.17 -15.43 7.69
CA GLY A 172 12.01 -16.18 8.05
C GLY A 172 12.07 -17.64 7.58
N PHE A 173 12.66 -17.89 6.43
CA PHE A 173 12.83 -19.23 5.90
C PHE A 173 13.66 -20.15 6.81
N TYR A 174 14.70 -19.62 7.44
CA TYR A 174 15.53 -20.36 8.40
C TYR A 174 14.94 -20.35 9.82
N LEU A 175 14.22 -19.31 10.19
CA LEU A 175 13.60 -19.20 11.52
C LEU A 175 12.51 -20.24 11.77
N VAL A 176 11.87 -20.78 10.74
CA VAL A 176 10.82 -21.79 10.86
C VAL A 176 11.27 -23.05 11.62
N ASP A 177 12.55 -23.42 11.47
CA ASP A 177 13.09 -24.61 12.17
C ASP A 177 13.41 -24.35 13.65
N ILE A 178 13.58 -23.10 14.03
CA ILE A 178 14.07 -22.70 15.36
C ILE A 178 12.93 -22.18 16.24
N VAL A 179 11.93 -21.55 15.62
CA VAL A 179 10.85 -20.82 16.30
C VAL A 179 9.63 -21.73 16.51
N PRO A 180 9.07 -21.80 17.74
CA PRO A 180 7.85 -22.56 17.97
C PRO A 180 6.70 -22.13 17.07
N PRO A 181 5.84 -23.06 16.59
CA PRO A 181 4.74 -22.76 15.67
C PRO A 181 3.76 -21.70 16.21
N MET A 182 3.57 -21.63 17.51
CA MET A 182 2.71 -20.63 18.15
C MET A 182 3.25 -19.22 17.97
N LEU A 183 4.57 -19.03 18.06
CA LEU A 183 5.21 -17.73 17.86
C LEU A 183 5.20 -17.32 16.37
N LEU A 184 5.35 -18.28 15.45
CA LEU A 184 5.20 -18.03 14.02
C LEU A 184 3.80 -17.53 13.68
N LYS A 185 2.74 -18.15 14.23
CA LYS A 185 1.36 -17.68 14.06
C LYS A 185 1.17 -16.26 14.60
N ALA A 186 1.77 -15.93 15.75
CA ALA A 186 1.73 -14.58 16.30
C ALA A 186 2.44 -13.57 15.38
N ILE A 187 3.57 -13.93 14.77
CA ILE A 187 4.29 -13.11 13.79
C ILE A 187 3.42 -12.85 12.55
N VAL A 188 2.78 -13.89 11.99
CA VAL A 188 1.83 -13.73 10.86
C VAL A 188 0.69 -12.79 11.23
N PHE A 189 0.17 -12.89 12.47
CA PHE A 189 -0.91 -12.02 12.95
C PHE A 189 -0.49 -10.55 13.12
N THR A 190 0.80 -10.26 13.19
CA THR A 190 1.31 -8.88 13.18
C THR A 190 0.96 -8.12 11.89
N THR A 191 0.80 -8.82 10.76
CA THR A 191 0.49 -8.23 9.45
C THR A 191 -0.82 -7.42 9.45
N PRO A 192 -1.98 -7.98 9.83
CA PRO A 192 -3.21 -7.20 9.85
C PRO A 192 -3.16 -6.05 10.86
N LEU A 193 -2.44 -6.22 11.99
CA LEU A 193 -2.28 -5.16 12.98
C LEU A 193 -1.52 -3.96 12.42
N TYR A 194 -0.38 -4.18 11.76
CA TYR A 194 0.39 -3.08 11.23
C TYR A 194 -0.33 -2.38 10.07
N ILE A 195 -1.06 -3.12 9.21
CA ILE A 195 -1.89 -2.53 8.16
C ILE A 195 -2.98 -1.65 8.78
N LEU A 196 -3.63 -2.11 9.84
CA LEU A 196 -4.63 -1.32 10.57
C LEU A 196 -4.03 -0.02 11.12
N MET A 197 -2.85 -0.10 11.75
CA MET A 197 -2.12 1.06 12.24
C MET A 197 -1.75 2.04 11.11
N MET A 198 -1.35 1.53 9.96
CA MET A 198 -1.03 2.34 8.79
C MET A 198 -2.27 3.04 8.23
N VAL A 199 -3.39 2.33 8.09
CA VAL A 199 -4.67 2.91 7.63
C VAL A 199 -5.15 3.98 8.61
N ALA A 200 -4.97 3.80 9.91
CA ALA A 200 -5.32 4.79 10.93
C ALA A 200 -4.55 6.12 10.77
N LYS A 201 -3.34 6.10 10.22
CA LYS A 201 -2.54 7.31 9.91
C LYS A 201 -3.06 8.12 8.71
N ILE A 202 -3.89 7.53 7.86
CA ILE A 202 -4.44 8.23 6.68
C ILE A 202 -5.36 9.35 7.17
N ARG A 203 -5.05 10.59 6.77
CA ARG A 203 -5.83 11.77 7.15
C ARG A 203 -7.19 11.87 6.44
N ILE A 204 -7.35 11.18 5.30
CA ILE A 204 -8.57 11.22 4.50
C ILE A 204 -9.60 10.27 5.13
N GLN A 205 -10.56 10.82 5.83
CA GLN A 205 -11.61 10.07 6.55
C GLN A 205 -12.37 9.08 5.64
N LEU A 206 -12.54 9.42 4.35
CA LEU A 206 -13.21 8.55 3.38
C LEU A 206 -12.56 7.16 3.30
N PHE A 207 -11.23 7.10 3.23
CA PHE A 207 -10.50 5.82 3.19
C PHE A 207 -10.64 5.03 4.49
N ARG A 208 -10.70 5.73 5.63
CA ARG A 208 -10.91 5.08 6.93
C ARG A 208 -12.29 4.44 7.01
N TYR A 209 -13.34 5.18 6.63
CA TYR A 209 -14.71 4.64 6.60
C TYR A 209 -14.84 3.49 5.59
N ALA A 210 -14.27 3.62 4.39
CA ALA A 210 -14.28 2.55 3.40
C ALA A 210 -13.55 1.29 3.90
N GLY A 211 -12.44 1.47 4.62
CA GLY A 211 -11.69 0.37 5.25
C GLY A 211 -12.49 -0.33 6.34
N VAL A 212 -13.17 0.43 7.20
CA VAL A 212 -14.02 -0.14 8.26
C VAL A 212 -15.22 -0.89 7.65
N VAL A 213 -15.95 -0.25 6.73
CA VAL A 213 -17.13 -0.87 6.10
C VAL A 213 -16.74 -2.11 5.30
N GLY A 214 -15.72 -2.02 4.44
CA GLY A 214 -15.25 -3.16 3.65
C GLY A 214 -14.66 -4.27 4.53
N GLY A 215 -13.88 -3.91 5.55
CA GLY A 215 -13.29 -4.84 6.51
C GLY A 215 -14.33 -5.59 7.34
N SER A 216 -15.46 -4.96 7.69
CA SER A 216 -16.57 -5.63 8.38
C SER A 216 -17.41 -6.48 7.43
N LEU A 217 -17.55 -6.07 6.17
CA LEU A 217 -18.34 -6.77 5.17
C LEU A 217 -17.66 -8.07 4.70
N ALA A 218 -16.33 -8.08 4.60
CA ALA A 218 -15.59 -9.23 4.09
C ALA A 218 -15.81 -10.53 4.89
N PRO A 219 -15.70 -10.56 6.24
CA PRO A 219 -15.98 -11.75 7.03
C PRO A 219 -17.44 -12.23 6.91
N LEU A 220 -18.38 -11.30 6.75
CA LEU A 220 -19.82 -11.62 6.61
C LEU A 220 -20.13 -12.27 5.24
N LEU A 221 -19.40 -11.87 4.20
CA LEU A 221 -19.59 -12.43 2.85
C LEU A 221 -18.79 -13.72 2.64
N TYR A 222 -17.72 -13.94 3.39
CA TYR A 222 -16.83 -15.09 3.20
C TYR A 222 -17.54 -16.45 3.24
N PRO A 223 -18.48 -16.74 4.17
CA PRO A 223 -19.21 -17.99 4.18
C PRO A 223 -20.08 -18.26 2.94
N VAL A 224 -20.46 -17.19 2.22
CA VAL A 224 -21.38 -17.27 1.06
C VAL A 224 -20.63 -17.37 -0.25
N ILE A 225 -19.58 -16.56 -0.43
CA ILE A 225 -18.88 -16.39 -1.71
C ILE A 225 -17.38 -16.67 -1.63
N GLY A 226 -16.88 -17.20 -0.51
CA GLY A 226 -15.49 -17.63 -0.35
C GLY A 226 -14.49 -16.49 -0.63
N GLU A 227 -13.44 -16.76 -1.40
CA GLU A 227 -12.36 -15.82 -1.73
C GLU A 227 -12.83 -14.52 -2.42
N TRP A 228 -13.99 -14.57 -3.10
CA TRP A 228 -14.59 -13.39 -3.73
C TRP A 228 -15.10 -12.35 -2.73
N ALA A 229 -15.25 -12.74 -1.46
CA ALA A 229 -15.72 -11.86 -0.39
C ALA A 229 -14.86 -10.61 -0.21
N ILE A 230 -13.54 -10.75 -0.32
CA ILE A 230 -12.60 -9.62 -0.15
C ILE A 230 -12.78 -8.58 -1.26
N LEU A 231 -12.86 -9.04 -2.50
CA LEU A 231 -13.05 -8.16 -3.66
C LEU A 231 -14.42 -7.47 -3.61
N THR A 232 -15.47 -8.26 -3.38
CA THR A 232 -16.86 -7.78 -3.31
C THR A 232 -17.04 -6.78 -2.16
N ALA A 233 -16.53 -7.10 -0.98
CA ALA A 233 -16.59 -6.21 0.19
C ALA A 233 -15.85 -4.88 -0.06
N GLY A 234 -14.71 -4.92 -0.74
CA GLY A 234 -13.96 -3.73 -1.13
C GLY A 234 -14.75 -2.84 -2.09
N ILE A 235 -15.34 -3.41 -3.14
CA ILE A 235 -16.14 -2.68 -4.14
C ILE A 235 -17.42 -2.12 -3.49
N VAL A 236 -18.18 -2.96 -2.80
CA VAL A 236 -19.46 -2.56 -2.18
C VAL A 236 -19.21 -1.55 -1.06
N GLY A 237 -18.28 -1.83 -0.14
CA GLY A 237 -17.96 -0.94 0.97
C GLY A 237 -17.42 0.41 0.50
N GLY A 238 -16.52 0.40 -0.48
CA GLY A 238 -16.00 1.62 -1.10
C GLY A 238 -17.08 2.44 -1.79
N THR A 239 -17.96 1.79 -2.55
CA THR A 239 -19.07 2.43 -3.26
C THR A 239 -20.07 3.04 -2.28
N LEU A 240 -20.48 2.31 -1.25
CA LEU A 240 -21.43 2.79 -0.23
C LEU A 240 -20.93 4.06 0.47
N VAL A 241 -19.65 4.10 0.81
CA VAL A 241 -19.05 5.27 1.47
C VAL A 241 -18.87 6.45 0.52
N MET A 242 -18.70 6.18 -0.80
CA MET A 242 -18.49 7.22 -1.81
C MET A 242 -19.79 7.83 -2.37
N LEU A 243 -20.88 7.06 -2.37
CA LEU A 243 -22.20 7.46 -2.92
C LEU A 243 -22.70 8.81 -2.37
N PRO A 244 -22.72 9.07 -1.05
CA PRO A 244 -23.23 10.34 -0.52
C PRO A 244 -22.44 11.56 -1.02
N ARG A 245 -21.11 11.40 -1.17
CA ARG A 245 -20.25 12.48 -1.67
C ARG A 245 -20.42 12.73 -3.16
N LEU A 246 -20.60 11.67 -3.95
CA LEU A 246 -20.91 11.81 -5.37
C LEU A 246 -22.26 12.52 -5.57
N TYR A 247 -23.24 12.20 -4.74
CA TYR A 247 -24.55 12.85 -4.78
C TYR A 247 -24.44 14.34 -4.44
N ALA A 248 -23.74 14.68 -3.36
CA ALA A 248 -23.49 16.06 -2.96
C ALA A 248 -22.73 16.84 -4.04
N ALA A 249 -21.69 16.24 -4.63
CA ALA A 249 -20.92 16.86 -5.71
C ALA A 249 -21.76 17.12 -6.99
N ARG A 250 -22.67 16.19 -7.32
CA ARG A 250 -23.64 16.37 -8.45
C ARG A 250 -24.58 17.52 -8.19
N GLN A 251 -25.15 17.64 -6.99
CA GLN A 251 -26.04 18.75 -6.63
C GLN A 251 -25.33 20.11 -6.71
N VAL A 252 -24.08 20.21 -6.22
CA VAL A 252 -23.30 21.44 -6.32
C VAL A 252 -23.01 21.81 -7.77
N ARG A 253 -22.69 20.82 -8.62
CA ARG A 253 -22.50 21.05 -10.07
C ARG A 253 -23.79 21.52 -10.76
N GLN A 254 -24.93 20.94 -10.43
CA GLN A 254 -26.21 21.34 -11.00
C GLN A 254 -26.57 22.79 -10.60
N LYS A 255 -26.42 23.14 -9.31
CA LYS A 255 -26.65 24.52 -8.84
C LYS A 255 -25.73 25.54 -9.53
N ARG A 256 -24.47 25.17 -9.76
CA ARG A 256 -23.50 26.06 -10.49
C ARG A 256 -23.85 26.21 -11.97
N ARG A 257 -24.42 25.19 -12.63
CA ARG A 257 -24.91 25.28 -14.00
C ARG A 257 -26.13 26.18 -14.09
N GLN A 258 -27.13 25.97 -13.23
CA GLN A 258 -28.32 26.82 -13.17
C GLN A 258 -28.00 28.29 -12.88
N ALA A 259 -27.03 28.56 -12.00
CA ALA A 259 -26.60 29.94 -11.72
C ALA A 259 -25.89 30.60 -12.92
N ARG A 260 -25.20 29.84 -13.76
CA ARG A 260 -24.59 30.36 -15.00
C ARG A 260 -25.63 30.64 -16.08
N ASP A 261 -26.64 29.77 -16.23
CA ASP A 261 -27.70 29.91 -17.23
C ASP A 261 -28.66 31.07 -16.91
N ILE A 262 -28.69 31.55 -15.66
CA ILE A 262 -29.46 32.74 -15.24
C ILE A 262 -28.67 34.04 -15.48
N GLN A 263 -27.33 33.99 -15.62
CA GLN A 263 -26.45 35.13 -15.84
C GLN A 263 -26.11 35.34 -17.31
N SER A 264 -26.46 34.41 -18.19
CA SER A 264 -26.36 34.54 -19.66
C SER A 264 -27.67 34.98 -20.27
#